data_a2e91fc672cbef345d0e8a356f70e7ad
#
_entry.id   a2e91fc672cbef345d0e8a356f70e7ad
#
_cell.length_a   1.000
_cell.length_b   1.000
_cell.length_c   1.000
_cell.angle_alpha   90.00
_cell.angle_beta   90.00
_cell.angle_gamma   90.00
#
_symmetry.space_group_name_H-M   'P 1'
#
loop_
_entity.id
_entity.type
_entity.pdbx_description
1 polymer ?
#
loop_
_entity_poly.entity_id
_entity_poly.type
_entity_poly.pdbx_seq_one_letter_code
_entity_poly.pdbx_strand_id
1 'polypeptide(L)'
;MYKRQLLGGAAVPSGASTGAYEALEMRDSDDSRYLGKGVNRAIENVSQSIEEALVGLPVDEQNLIDEVMIELDGTPNKSNLGANAMLGVSLACLHAGAAAHESPLWKYIGGVSGGLMPVPMLNKYR
;
A
#
# COMPACT_ATOMS: atom_id res chain seq x y z
N MET A 1 -24.18 -16.79 -11.06
CA MET A 1 -23.61 -15.46 -11.37
C MET A 1 -22.83 -15.02 -10.14
N TYR A 2 -21.52 -15.18 -10.13
CA TYR A 2 -20.69 -14.74 -8.98
C TYR A 2 -20.61 -13.21 -9.00
N LYS A 3 -21.11 -12.57 -7.94
CA LYS A 3 -20.92 -11.13 -7.76
C LYS A 3 -19.44 -10.92 -7.35
N ARG A 4 -18.67 -10.21 -8.15
CA ARG A 4 -17.37 -9.70 -7.73
C ARG A 4 -17.62 -8.67 -6.62
N GLN A 5 -17.12 -8.95 -5.43
CA GLN A 5 -17.20 -8.02 -4.30
C GLN A 5 -15.82 -7.45 -4.02
N LEU A 6 -15.76 -6.17 -3.69
CA LEU A 6 -14.56 -5.56 -3.13
C LEU A 6 -14.39 -6.08 -1.70
N LEU A 7 -13.30 -6.81 -1.44
CA LEU A 7 -13.00 -7.36 -0.10
C LEU A 7 -12.16 -6.42 0.74
N GLY A 8 -11.28 -5.66 0.11
CA GLY A 8 -10.41 -4.72 0.80
C GLY A 8 -10.12 -3.49 -0.03
N GLY A 9 -9.80 -2.40 0.64
CA GLY A 9 -9.41 -1.15 0.03
C GLY A 9 -8.56 -0.34 1.01
N ALA A 10 -7.71 0.54 0.48
CA ALA A 10 -6.86 1.40 1.27
C ALA A 10 -6.75 2.79 0.64
N ALA A 11 -6.48 3.78 1.49
CA ALA A 11 -6.12 5.12 1.08
C ALA A 11 -4.70 5.41 1.56
N VAL A 12 -3.86 5.90 0.66
CA VAL A 12 -2.49 6.27 0.99
C VAL A 12 -2.40 7.78 1.10
N PRO A 13 -2.15 8.32 2.31
CA PRO A 13 -1.96 9.75 2.48
C PRO A 13 -0.64 10.20 1.85
N SER A 14 -0.61 11.44 1.36
CA SER A 14 0.62 12.06 0.88
C SER A 14 1.58 12.37 2.02
N GLY A 15 2.86 12.08 1.83
CA GLY A 15 3.92 12.55 2.72
C GLY A 15 4.13 14.05 2.59
N ALA A 16 3.93 14.81 3.66
CA ALA A 16 4.06 16.28 3.64
C ALA A 16 5.52 16.76 3.66
N SER A 17 6.42 15.96 4.20
CA SER A 17 7.85 16.22 4.22
C SER A 17 8.63 14.97 3.79
N THR A 18 9.73 15.16 3.12
CA THR A 18 10.59 14.07 2.63
C THR A 18 11.91 14.05 3.37
N GLY A 19 12.29 12.88 3.87
CA GLY A 19 13.60 12.61 4.44
C GLY A 19 14.56 12.03 3.40
N ALA A 20 15.86 12.12 3.68
CA ALA A 20 16.89 11.63 2.74
C ALA A 20 16.85 10.11 2.49
N TYR A 21 16.22 9.36 3.38
CA TYR A 21 16.13 7.89 3.32
C TYR A 21 14.71 7.38 3.09
N GLU A 22 13.76 8.26 2.77
CA GLU A 22 12.39 7.86 2.47
C GLU A 22 12.29 7.22 1.08
N ALA A 23 11.35 6.28 0.95
CA ALA A 23 10.97 5.72 -0.33
C ALA A 23 10.27 6.78 -1.20
N LEU A 24 10.40 6.68 -2.50
CA LEU A 24 9.89 7.66 -3.45
C LEU A 24 8.36 7.59 -3.56
N GLU A 25 7.68 8.67 -3.22
CA GLU A 25 6.28 8.87 -3.58
C GLU A 25 6.20 9.28 -5.05
N MET A 26 5.62 8.42 -5.90
CA MET A 26 5.54 8.67 -7.34
C MET A 26 4.49 9.73 -7.64
N ARG A 27 4.91 10.75 -8.42
CA ARG A 27 4.07 11.83 -8.92
C ARG A 27 4.25 11.99 -10.43
N ASP A 28 3.22 12.51 -11.10
CA ASP A 28 3.21 12.62 -12.55
C ASP A 28 4.17 13.70 -13.08
N SER A 29 4.48 14.71 -12.26
CA SER A 29 5.31 15.87 -12.61
C SER A 29 4.77 16.66 -13.84
N ASP A 30 3.47 16.60 -14.07
CA ASP A 30 2.75 17.37 -15.08
C ASP A 30 2.12 18.60 -14.42
N ASP A 31 2.74 19.74 -14.59
CA ASP A 31 2.32 21.01 -13.97
C ASP A 31 0.94 21.47 -14.41
N SER A 32 0.45 21.01 -15.57
CA SER A 32 -0.90 21.33 -16.06
C SER A 32 -1.99 20.67 -15.23
N ARG A 33 -1.65 19.63 -14.46
CA ARG A 33 -2.58 18.85 -13.65
C ARG A 33 -2.11 18.77 -12.20
N TYR A 34 -2.92 19.28 -11.29
CA TYR A 34 -2.64 19.31 -9.84
C TYR A 34 -1.26 19.86 -9.47
N LEU A 35 -0.73 20.81 -10.26
CA LEU A 35 0.60 21.40 -10.05
C LEU A 35 1.72 20.33 -9.97
N GLY A 36 1.71 19.35 -10.87
CA GLY A 36 2.66 18.24 -10.90
C GLY A 36 2.42 17.12 -9.88
N LYS A 37 1.41 17.27 -9.01
CA LYS A 37 1.14 16.31 -7.92
C LYS A 37 0.15 15.19 -8.29
N GLY A 38 -0.16 15.01 -9.57
CA GLY A 38 -0.96 13.89 -10.06
C GLY A 38 -0.33 12.54 -9.73
N VAL A 39 -1.13 11.47 -9.75
CA VAL A 39 -0.71 10.10 -9.40
C VAL A 39 -1.10 9.07 -10.46
N ASN A 40 -1.33 9.49 -11.71
CA ASN A 40 -1.73 8.58 -12.78
C ASN A 40 -0.69 7.48 -13.02
N ARG A 41 0.60 7.83 -13.02
CA ARG A 41 1.69 6.85 -13.16
C ARG A 41 1.67 5.80 -12.06
N ALA A 42 1.40 6.20 -10.82
CA ALA A 42 1.25 5.25 -9.73
C ALA A 42 0.02 4.34 -9.92
N ILE A 43 -1.10 4.89 -10.41
CA ILE A 43 -2.32 4.12 -10.73
C ILE A 43 -2.06 3.14 -11.88
N GLU A 44 -1.34 3.56 -12.92
CA GLU A 44 -0.95 2.69 -14.04
C GLU A 44 -0.07 1.53 -13.57
N ASN A 45 0.90 1.78 -12.69
CA ASN A 45 1.72 0.74 -12.10
C ASN A 45 0.89 -0.28 -11.30
N VAL A 46 -0.14 0.19 -10.57
CA VAL A 46 -1.05 -0.71 -9.84
C VAL A 46 -1.86 -1.57 -10.80
N SER A 47 -2.48 -0.97 -11.83
CA SER A 47 -3.41 -1.65 -12.72
C SER A 47 -2.75 -2.47 -13.85
N GLN A 48 -1.45 -2.37 -14.00
CA GLN A 48 -0.69 -3.14 -14.99
C GLN A 48 0.31 -4.05 -14.29
N SER A 49 1.46 -3.51 -13.89
CA SER A 49 2.59 -4.29 -13.41
C SER A 49 2.30 -5.05 -12.10
N ILE A 50 1.71 -4.35 -11.12
CA ILE A 50 1.45 -4.97 -9.80
C ILE A 50 0.27 -5.95 -9.89
N GLU A 51 -0.80 -5.59 -10.59
CA GLU A 51 -1.95 -6.49 -10.78
C GLU A 51 -1.52 -7.80 -11.45
N GLU A 52 -0.74 -7.72 -12.54
CA GLU A 52 -0.25 -8.90 -13.25
C GLU A 52 0.61 -9.82 -12.37
N ALA A 53 1.44 -9.22 -11.51
CA ALA A 53 2.33 -9.97 -10.64
C ALA A 53 1.61 -10.63 -9.45
N LEU A 54 0.52 -10.03 -8.95
CA LEU A 54 -0.15 -10.49 -7.74
C LEU A 54 -1.39 -11.35 -7.99
N VAL A 55 -2.01 -11.26 -9.17
CA VAL A 55 -3.22 -12.05 -9.49
C VAL A 55 -2.91 -13.54 -9.40
N GLY A 56 -3.68 -14.23 -8.54
CA GLY A 56 -3.52 -15.66 -8.27
C GLY A 56 -2.75 -16.00 -7.01
N LEU A 57 -2.13 -15.01 -6.35
CA LEU A 57 -1.50 -15.23 -5.04
C LEU A 57 -2.56 -15.27 -3.92
N PRO A 58 -2.32 -16.04 -2.85
CA PRO A 58 -3.16 -16.04 -1.67
C PRO A 58 -3.14 -14.66 -0.99
N VAL A 59 -4.31 -14.10 -0.70
CA VAL A 59 -4.43 -12.74 -0.12
C VAL A 59 -3.97 -12.67 1.34
N ASP A 60 -3.89 -13.77 2.02
CA ASP A 60 -3.43 -13.91 3.42
C ASP A 60 -1.92 -14.12 3.57
N GLU A 61 -1.22 -14.29 2.46
CA GLU A 61 0.25 -14.38 2.42
C GLU A 61 0.89 -12.99 2.26
N GLN A 62 0.68 -12.11 3.26
CA GLN A 62 1.12 -10.70 3.20
C GLN A 62 2.61 -10.54 2.90
N ASN A 63 3.45 -11.36 3.51
CA ASN A 63 4.90 -11.30 3.27
C ASN A 63 5.24 -11.60 1.81
N LEU A 64 4.60 -12.62 1.23
CA LEU A 64 4.79 -13.00 -0.18
C LEU A 64 4.36 -11.85 -1.10
N ILE A 65 3.21 -11.23 -0.84
CA ILE A 65 2.69 -10.11 -1.60
C ILE A 65 3.68 -8.94 -1.59
N ASP A 66 4.18 -8.60 -0.41
CA ASP A 66 5.12 -7.49 -0.25
C ASP A 66 6.49 -7.80 -0.88
N GLU A 67 7.00 -9.02 -0.75
CA GLU A 67 8.25 -9.48 -1.39
C GLU A 67 8.15 -9.41 -2.91
N VAL A 68 7.07 -9.91 -3.51
CA VAL A 68 6.85 -9.85 -4.96
C VAL A 68 6.86 -8.41 -5.47
N MET A 69 6.20 -7.48 -4.76
CA MET A 69 6.23 -6.07 -5.15
C MET A 69 7.61 -5.44 -5.00
N ILE A 70 8.36 -5.81 -3.96
CA ILE A 70 9.73 -5.32 -3.73
C ILE A 70 10.67 -5.82 -4.84
N GLU A 71 10.58 -7.09 -5.20
CA GLU A 71 11.36 -7.67 -6.30
C GLU A 71 10.98 -7.06 -7.65
N LEU A 72 9.70 -6.83 -7.90
CA LEU A 72 9.19 -6.20 -9.11
C LEU A 72 9.69 -4.77 -9.25
N ASP A 73 9.76 -4.00 -8.17
CA ASP A 73 10.33 -2.64 -8.16
C ASP A 73 11.84 -2.67 -8.39
N GLY A 74 12.56 -3.57 -7.75
CA GLY A 74 14.00 -3.80 -7.90
C GLY A 74 14.90 -2.65 -7.47
N THR A 75 14.36 -1.58 -6.85
CA THR A 75 15.13 -0.41 -6.39
C THR A 75 15.08 -0.26 -4.87
N PRO A 76 16.15 0.29 -4.26
CA PRO A 76 16.18 0.48 -2.79
C PRO A 76 15.10 1.43 -2.28
N ASN A 77 14.75 2.43 -3.09
CA ASN A 77 13.84 3.53 -2.72
C ASN A 77 12.47 3.47 -3.39
N LYS A 78 12.10 2.35 -4.01
CA LYS A 78 10.80 2.14 -4.66
C LYS A 78 10.52 3.11 -5.82
N SER A 79 11.58 3.46 -6.58
CA SER A 79 11.48 4.49 -7.63
C SER A 79 10.84 4.01 -8.93
N ASN A 80 10.74 2.71 -9.18
CA ASN A 80 10.12 2.19 -10.40
C ASN A 80 8.60 2.11 -10.29
N LEU A 81 8.07 1.58 -9.20
CA LEU A 81 6.63 1.45 -8.98
C LEU A 81 6.03 2.64 -8.21
N GLY A 82 6.80 3.20 -7.30
CA GLY A 82 6.36 4.23 -6.36
C GLY A 82 5.89 3.64 -5.04
N ALA A 83 6.41 4.21 -3.94
CA ALA A 83 6.04 3.76 -2.59
C ALA A 83 4.53 3.88 -2.32
N ASN A 84 3.88 4.91 -2.84
CA ASN A 84 2.44 5.10 -2.73
C ASN A 84 1.64 4.01 -3.46
N ALA A 85 2.06 3.58 -4.65
CA ALA A 85 1.43 2.46 -5.37
C ALA A 85 1.56 1.16 -4.58
N MET A 86 2.78 0.81 -4.17
CA MET A 86 3.06 -0.42 -3.41
C MET A 86 2.32 -0.45 -2.08
N LEU A 87 2.38 0.63 -1.30
CA LEU A 87 1.70 0.72 -0.01
C LEU A 87 0.17 0.63 -0.15
N GLY A 88 -0.39 1.25 -1.20
CA GLY A 88 -1.82 1.16 -1.49
C GLY A 88 -2.29 -0.27 -1.71
N VAL A 89 -1.54 -1.04 -2.48
CA VAL A 89 -1.85 -2.46 -2.75
C VAL A 89 -1.61 -3.32 -1.51
N SER A 90 -0.47 -3.16 -0.84
CA SER A 90 -0.14 -3.91 0.40
C SER A 90 -1.24 -3.76 1.46
N LEU A 91 -1.65 -2.52 1.75
CA LEU A 91 -2.73 -2.27 2.70
C LEU A 91 -4.09 -2.80 2.23
N ALA A 92 -4.40 -2.70 0.94
CA ALA A 92 -5.66 -3.24 0.41
C ALA A 92 -5.71 -4.78 0.54
N CYS A 93 -4.61 -5.46 0.26
CA CYS A 93 -4.48 -6.91 0.47
C CYS A 93 -4.60 -7.27 1.96
N LEU A 94 -3.98 -6.50 2.84
CA LEU A 94 -4.08 -6.70 4.29
C LEU A 94 -5.52 -6.59 4.80
N HIS A 95 -6.27 -5.60 4.32
CA HIS A 95 -7.70 -5.46 4.61
C HIS A 95 -8.52 -6.63 4.04
N ALA A 96 -8.21 -7.06 2.82
CA ALA A 96 -8.90 -8.19 2.20
C ALA A 96 -8.62 -9.51 2.94
N GLY A 97 -7.37 -9.74 3.36
CA GLY A 97 -6.99 -10.89 4.20
C GLY A 97 -7.75 -10.91 5.53
N ALA A 98 -7.79 -9.77 6.21
CA ALA A 98 -8.56 -9.64 7.46
C ALA A 98 -10.06 -9.94 7.24
N ALA A 99 -10.64 -9.43 6.16
CA ALA A 99 -12.04 -9.69 5.80
C ALA A 99 -12.29 -11.17 5.44
N ALA A 100 -11.37 -11.81 4.73
CA ALA A 100 -11.45 -13.23 4.39
C ALA A 100 -11.42 -14.13 5.63
N HIS A 101 -10.71 -13.70 6.68
CA HIS A 101 -10.67 -14.38 7.98
C HIS A 101 -11.76 -13.91 8.96
N GLU A 102 -12.71 -13.11 8.49
CA GLU A 102 -13.79 -12.55 9.34
C GLU A 102 -13.26 -11.91 10.64
N SER A 103 -12.09 -11.27 10.54
CA SER A 103 -11.36 -10.71 11.68
C SER A 103 -11.20 -9.20 11.53
N PRO A 104 -11.33 -8.41 12.59
CA PRO A 104 -10.96 -7.00 12.54
C PRO A 104 -9.45 -6.85 12.30
N LEU A 105 -9.07 -5.84 11.53
CA LEU A 105 -7.69 -5.64 11.06
C LEU A 105 -6.65 -5.67 12.18
N TRP A 106 -6.92 -4.99 13.30
CA TRP A 106 -6.00 -4.95 14.44
C TRP A 106 -5.71 -6.33 15.03
N LYS A 107 -6.72 -7.22 15.03
CA LYS A 107 -6.59 -8.59 15.52
C LYS A 107 -5.89 -9.48 14.50
N TYR A 108 -6.18 -9.27 13.22
CA TYR A 108 -5.52 -9.98 12.14
C TYR A 108 -4.00 -9.71 12.12
N ILE A 109 -3.60 -8.44 12.26
CA ILE A 109 -2.19 -8.05 12.34
C ILE A 109 -1.55 -8.52 13.66
N GLY A 110 -2.22 -8.29 14.78
CA GLY A 110 -1.66 -8.54 16.12
C GLY A 110 -1.65 -10.02 16.52
N GLY A 111 -2.44 -10.86 15.87
CA GLY A 111 -2.56 -12.28 16.22
C GLY A 111 -2.94 -12.47 17.70
N VAL A 112 -2.34 -13.46 18.33
CA VAL A 112 -2.58 -13.78 19.76
C VAL A 112 -2.01 -12.73 20.72
N SER A 113 -1.05 -11.93 20.26
CA SER A 113 -0.40 -10.88 21.07
C SER A 113 -1.03 -9.50 20.89
N GLY A 114 -1.97 -9.35 19.97
CA GLY A 114 -2.61 -8.09 19.61
C GLY A 114 -3.70 -7.68 20.62
N GLY A 115 -3.32 -7.24 21.80
CA GLY A 115 -4.28 -6.81 22.82
C GLY A 115 -3.91 -5.50 23.53
N LEU A 116 -2.69 -5.03 23.35
CA LEU A 116 -2.20 -3.80 23.99
C LEU A 116 -2.19 -2.64 22.99
N MET A 117 -2.99 -1.62 23.27
CA MET A 117 -2.97 -0.41 22.45
C MET A 117 -1.70 0.40 22.75
N PRO A 118 -0.89 0.75 21.74
CA PRO A 118 0.29 1.58 21.96
C PRO A 118 -0.12 2.99 22.37
N VAL A 119 0.73 3.63 23.17
CA VAL A 119 0.57 5.06 23.49
C VAL A 119 0.90 5.87 22.24
N PRO A 120 -0.02 6.70 21.71
CA PRO A 120 0.25 7.48 20.53
C PRO A 120 1.31 8.56 20.80
N MET A 121 2.28 8.68 19.91
CA MET A 121 3.23 9.78 19.89
C MET A 121 2.69 10.89 18.98
N LEU A 122 2.53 12.09 19.54
CA LEU A 122 2.07 13.27 18.80
C LEU A 122 3.19 14.30 18.71
N ASN A 123 3.53 14.71 17.51
CA ASN A 123 4.36 15.88 17.30
C ASN A 123 3.47 17.14 17.47
N LYS A 124 3.73 17.90 18.50
CA LYS A 124 3.10 19.22 18.68
C LYS A 124 3.93 20.22 17.88
N TYR A 125 3.40 20.67 16.75
CA TYR A 125 3.96 21.81 16.05
C TYR A 125 3.81 23.06 16.94
N ARG A 126 4.90 23.79 17.12
CA ARG A 126 4.90 25.13 17.70
C ARG A 126 4.68 26.15 16.61
#